data_682ad345574f5fabb29cd2bf98b468c4
#
_entry.id   682ad345574f5fabb29cd2bf98b468c4
#
_cell.length_a   1.000
_cell.length_b   1.000
_cell.length_c   1.000
_cell.angle_alpha   90.00
_cell.angle_beta   90.00
_cell.angle_gamma   90.00
#
_symmetry.space_group_name_H-M   'P 1'
#
loop_
_entity.id
_entity.type
_entity.pdbx_description
1 polymer ?
#
loop_
_entity_poly.entity_id
_entity_poly.type
_entity_poly.pdbx_seq_one_letter_code
_entity_poly.pdbx_strand_id
1 'polypeptide(L)'
;VALQVLGSGGPELQTKRASSSYLVWIDGKARVLVDAGGGSALRFGESGAQMVDLDVILFTHLHADHSADLPALIKSSWFEDRKRPLPIYGPSGNRLMPSTVTFVRALFDGTRGAYRYLGEFISPLDKSSYKLEPRDVREPMPKIGTPRRKEPMILPVFGNERVRVQALAVTHGQLPALAFRVETGGKTIVFSGDTNGDGDGLPTLAAGADLFVAHNAVPEGAGGVERTLHMPPSVIGHIAQAAKVKQLVLSHRMLRTLGKEEETLGAIRKSYNGPAAFADDLSCFRP
;
A
#
# COMPACT_ATOMS: atom_id res chain seq x y z
N VAL A 1 17.24 5.50 -5.45
CA VAL A 1 15.90 5.01 -5.09
C VAL A 1 15.96 3.52 -4.86
N ALA A 2 15.29 3.02 -3.81
CA ALA A 2 15.11 1.60 -3.55
C ALA A 2 13.72 1.35 -2.94
N LEU A 3 13.17 0.18 -3.21
CA LEU A 3 12.02 -0.39 -2.54
C LEU A 3 12.52 -1.40 -1.50
N GLN A 4 12.08 -1.28 -0.25
CA GLN A 4 12.27 -2.32 0.76
C GLN A 4 10.92 -2.84 1.22
N VAL A 5 10.78 -4.15 1.25
CA VAL A 5 9.58 -4.84 1.74
C VAL A 5 9.74 -5.07 3.23
N LEU A 6 8.96 -4.40 4.07
CA LEU A 6 8.97 -4.64 5.51
C LEU A 6 8.15 -5.88 5.87
N GLY A 7 7.02 -6.06 5.19
CA GLY A 7 6.16 -7.21 5.37
C GLY A 7 5.69 -7.75 4.03
N SER A 8 5.96 -9.02 3.79
CA SER A 8 5.72 -9.73 2.55
C SER A 8 4.52 -10.68 2.63
N GLY A 9 3.92 -10.84 3.81
CA GLY A 9 2.76 -11.70 4.08
C GLY A 9 1.43 -10.96 4.04
N GLY A 10 0.35 -11.74 4.12
CA GLY A 10 -1.02 -11.29 4.34
C GLY A 10 -1.43 -11.46 5.81
N PRO A 11 -2.73 -11.77 6.09
CA PRO A 11 -3.26 -11.85 7.46
C PRO A 11 -2.89 -13.14 8.21
N GLU A 12 -2.32 -14.14 7.55
CA GLU A 12 -2.06 -15.47 8.15
C GLU A 12 -0.76 -15.49 8.93
N LEU A 13 -0.83 -15.47 10.27
CA LEU A 13 0.32 -15.44 11.16
C LEU A 13 1.24 -16.67 11.04
N GLN A 14 0.71 -17.80 10.58
CA GLN A 14 1.44 -19.06 10.40
C GLN A 14 2.51 -18.97 9.29
N THR A 15 2.40 -17.99 8.40
CA THR A 15 3.43 -17.73 7.37
C THR A 15 4.75 -17.28 7.98
N LYS A 16 4.74 -16.81 9.23
CA LYS A 16 5.88 -16.20 9.95
C LYS A 16 6.47 -14.97 9.23
N ARG A 17 5.64 -14.30 8.44
CA ARG A 17 5.94 -13.06 7.73
C ARG A 17 5.24 -11.90 8.40
N ALA A 18 5.87 -10.74 8.44
CA ALA A 18 5.14 -9.52 8.73
C ALA A 18 4.12 -9.27 7.61
N SER A 19 2.97 -8.72 7.96
CA SER A 19 1.92 -8.37 7.02
C SER A 19 2.32 -7.16 6.17
N SER A 20 1.60 -6.92 5.08
CA SER A 20 1.94 -5.98 4.01
C SER A 20 2.43 -4.62 4.50
N SER A 21 3.65 -4.27 4.12
CA SER A 21 4.23 -2.96 4.36
C SER A 21 5.49 -2.74 3.51
N TYR A 22 5.66 -1.54 2.97
CA TYR A 22 6.72 -1.23 2.02
C TYR A 22 7.31 0.16 2.27
N LEU A 23 8.64 0.29 2.18
CA LEU A 23 9.35 1.56 2.23
C LEU A 23 9.92 1.93 0.87
N VAL A 24 9.73 3.18 0.46
CA VAL A 24 10.50 3.77 -0.65
C VAL A 24 11.61 4.62 -0.06
N TRP A 25 12.85 4.20 -0.35
CA TRP A 25 14.07 4.88 0.05
C TRP A 25 14.54 5.84 -1.04
N ILE A 26 14.87 7.05 -0.64
CA ILE A 26 15.40 8.08 -1.52
C ILE A 26 16.61 8.70 -0.81
N ASP A 27 17.78 8.67 -1.47
CA ASP A 27 19.04 9.20 -0.94
C ASP A 27 19.37 8.70 0.49
N GLY A 28 19.19 7.38 0.71
CA GLY A 28 19.48 6.73 1.98
C GLY A 28 18.46 7.00 3.11
N LYS A 29 17.32 7.62 2.81
CA LYS A 29 16.25 7.92 3.77
C LYS A 29 14.93 7.33 3.34
N ALA A 30 14.21 6.71 4.29
CA ALA A 30 12.86 6.22 4.06
C ALA A 30 11.90 7.40 3.91
N ARG A 31 11.29 7.57 2.72
CA ARG A 31 10.43 8.74 2.43
C ARG A 31 8.96 8.42 2.32
N VAL A 32 8.62 7.25 1.82
CA VAL A 32 7.23 6.82 1.68
C VAL A 32 7.06 5.48 2.38
N LEU A 33 6.06 5.39 3.22
CA LEU A 33 5.58 4.14 3.79
C LEU A 33 4.25 3.78 3.12
N VAL A 34 4.15 2.61 2.54
CA VAL A 34 2.91 2.07 1.97
C VAL A 34 2.47 0.90 2.83
N ASP A 35 1.30 1.01 3.44
CA ASP A 35 0.73 0.11 4.43
C ASP A 35 1.60 -0.07 5.70
N ALA A 36 0.98 -0.49 6.79
CA ALA A 36 1.57 -0.73 8.09
C ALA A 36 0.91 -1.95 8.74
N GLY A 37 1.05 -3.10 8.10
CA GLY A 37 0.48 -4.36 8.58
C GLY A 37 1.18 -4.89 9.82
N GLY A 38 0.56 -5.88 10.48
CA GLY A 38 1.08 -6.45 11.73
C GLY A 38 2.49 -7.02 11.59
N GLY A 39 3.39 -6.65 12.50
CA GLY A 39 4.82 -7.01 12.50
C GLY A 39 5.70 -6.03 11.70
N SER A 40 5.13 -5.15 10.89
CA SER A 40 5.89 -4.22 10.06
C SER A 40 6.61 -3.14 10.88
N ALA A 41 6.09 -2.75 12.04
CA ALA A 41 6.77 -1.77 12.91
C ALA A 41 8.11 -2.31 13.43
N LEU A 42 8.20 -3.60 13.76
CA LEU A 42 9.46 -4.22 14.14
C LEU A 42 10.45 -4.21 12.96
N ARG A 43 9.98 -4.59 11.77
CA ARG A 43 10.79 -4.59 10.53
C ARG A 43 11.21 -3.16 10.13
N PHE A 44 10.38 -2.16 10.41
CA PHE A 44 10.74 -0.74 10.23
C PHE A 44 11.97 -0.38 11.07
N GLY A 45 11.99 -0.78 12.35
CA GLY A 45 13.15 -0.59 13.21
C GLY A 45 14.39 -1.37 12.72
N GLU A 46 14.23 -2.63 12.34
CA GLU A 46 15.31 -3.47 11.81
C GLU A 46 15.90 -2.93 10.50
N SER A 47 15.09 -2.27 9.66
CA SER A 47 15.55 -1.64 8.43
C SER A 47 16.45 -0.42 8.64
N GLY A 48 16.48 0.13 9.87
CA GLY A 48 17.15 1.39 10.17
C GLY A 48 16.37 2.63 9.72
N ALA A 49 15.10 2.47 9.31
CA ALA A 49 14.24 3.58 8.95
C ALA A 49 13.89 4.43 10.19
N GLN A 50 13.66 5.72 9.97
CA GLN A 50 13.26 6.67 11.00
C GLN A 50 11.97 7.39 10.61
N MET A 51 11.04 7.53 11.54
CA MET A 51 9.77 8.21 11.31
C MET A 51 9.94 9.69 10.96
N VAL A 52 11.01 10.34 11.47
CA VAL A 52 11.36 11.73 11.14
C VAL A 52 11.63 11.93 9.65
N ASP A 53 12.10 10.91 8.95
CA ASP A 53 12.45 10.98 7.54
C ASP A 53 11.25 10.82 6.59
N LEU A 54 10.16 10.20 7.05
CA LEU A 54 8.98 9.95 6.22
C LEU A 54 8.34 11.25 5.72
N ASP A 55 8.05 11.31 4.43
CA ASP A 55 7.28 12.40 3.81
C ASP A 55 5.77 12.12 3.84
N VAL A 56 5.38 10.84 3.72
CA VAL A 56 3.98 10.42 3.65
C VAL A 56 3.79 8.95 4.05
N ILE A 57 2.62 8.63 4.62
CA ILE A 57 2.11 7.27 4.79
C ILE A 57 0.90 7.09 3.86
N LEU A 58 0.85 5.96 3.17
CA LEU A 58 -0.20 5.60 2.23
C LEU A 58 -0.85 4.29 2.66
N PHE A 59 -2.16 4.26 2.83
CA PHE A 59 -2.91 3.02 3.05
C PHE A 59 -3.63 2.60 1.78
N THR A 60 -3.32 1.40 1.30
CA THR A 60 -4.06 0.81 0.18
C THR A 60 -5.48 0.51 0.60
N HIS A 61 -5.68 -0.04 1.79
CA HIS A 61 -6.97 -0.21 2.45
C HIS A 61 -6.75 -0.46 3.96
N LEU A 62 -7.82 -0.64 4.73
CA LEU A 62 -7.75 -0.63 6.19
C LEU A 62 -7.98 -2.00 6.83
N HIS A 63 -7.74 -3.11 6.13
CA HIS A 63 -7.65 -4.41 6.79
C HIS A 63 -6.51 -4.43 7.81
N ALA A 64 -6.61 -5.27 8.82
CA ALA A 64 -5.63 -5.35 9.91
C ALA A 64 -4.22 -5.67 9.39
N ASP A 65 -4.12 -6.54 8.40
CA ASP A 65 -2.84 -6.91 7.76
C ASP A 65 -2.23 -5.81 6.87
N HIS A 66 -2.88 -4.64 6.79
CA HIS A 66 -2.39 -3.43 6.13
C HIS A 66 -2.25 -2.22 7.07
N SER A 67 -2.82 -2.28 8.29
CA SER A 67 -2.94 -1.06 9.11
C SER A 67 -2.69 -1.25 10.62
N ALA A 68 -2.53 -2.48 11.12
CA ALA A 68 -2.48 -2.76 12.55
C ALA A 68 -1.31 -2.10 13.30
N ASP A 69 -0.17 -1.88 12.66
CA ASP A 69 1.04 -1.37 13.30
C ASP A 69 1.17 0.16 13.28
N LEU A 70 0.20 0.89 12.70
CA LEU A 70 0.23 2.35 12.74
C LEU A 70 0.42 2.92 14.16
N PRO A 71 -0.28 2.43 15.20
CA PRO A 71 -0.08 2.94 16.57
C PRO A 71 1.35 2.74 17.09
N ALA A 72 1.98 1.62 16.79
CA ALA A 72 3.34 1.33 17.21
C ALA A 72 4.34 2.29 16.54
N LEU A 73 4.18 2.53 15.24
CA LEU A 73 5.00 3.49 14.50
C LEU A 73 4.84 4.93 15.03
N ILE A 74 3.60 5.38 15.27
CA ILE A 74 3.35 6.70 15.83
C ILE A 74 3.92 6.82 17.24
N LYS A 75 3.82 5.77 18.07
CA LYS A 75 4.46 5.78 19.39
C LYS A 75 5.98 5.85 19.28
N SER A 76 6.59 5.12 18.37
CA SER A 76 8.04 5.16 18.12
C SER A 76 8.52 6.56 17.75
N SER A 77 7.78 7.27 16.91
CA SER A 77 8.12 8.63 16.47
C SER A 77 8.19 9.66 17.61
N TRP A 78 7.62 9.36 18.76
CA TRP A 78 7.72 10.22 19.96
C TRP A 78 9.17 10.36 20.43
N PHE A 79 10.00 9.38 20.19
CA PHE A 79 11.41 9.37 20.56
C PHE A 79 12.32 9.99 19.49
N GLU A 80 11.73 10.53 18.43
CA GLU A 80 12.42 11.17 17.32
C GLU A 80 12.08 12.67 17.25
N ASP A 81 13.00 13.48 16.71
CA ASP A 81 12.83 14.95 16.65
C ASP A 81 12.13 15.41 15.35
N ARG A 82 10.96 14.81 15.06
CA ARG A 82 10.15 15.21 13.91
C ARG A 82 9.46 16.56 14.18
N LYS A 83 9.62 17.54 13.25
CA LYS A 83 8.98 18.87 13.35
C LYS A 83 7.94 19.15 12.24
N ARG A 84 7.96 18.38 11.18
CA ARG A 84 7.05 18.58 10.05
C ARG A 84 5.83 17.67 10.15
N PRO A 85 4.64 18.10 9.68
CA PRO A 85 3.46 17.27 9.66
C PRO A 85 3.70 15.94 8.94
N LEU A 86 2.94 14.92 9.30
CA LEU A 86 2.96 13.62 8.65
C LEU A 86 1.61 13.36 7.96
N PRO A 87 1.52 13.60 6.65
CA PRO A 87 0.34 13.27 5.89
C PRO A 87 0.11 11.75 5.85
N ILE A 88 -1.15 11.34 6.00
CA ILE A 88 -1.59 9.95 5.90
C ILE A 88 -2.74 9.90 4.91
N TYR A 89 -2.55 9.25 3.78
CA TYR A 89 -3.58 9.09 2.76
C TYR A 89 -4.07 7.65 2.69
N GLY A 90 -5.35 7.48 2.41
CA GLY A 90 -5.96 6.19 2.18
C GLY A 90 -7.42 6.31 1.75
N PRO A 91 -8.16 5.21 1.67
CA PRO A 91 -9.51 5.19 1.11
C PRO A 91 -10.52 6.01 1.92
N SER A 92 -11.53 6.50 1.22
CA SER A 92 -12.61 7.33 1.79
C SER A 92 -13.63 6.55 2.62
N GLY A 93 -13.49 5.25 2.74
CA GLY A 93 -14.41 4.42 3.50
C GLY A 93 -15.79 4.20 2.85
N ASN A 94 -16.55 3.33 3.44
CA ASN A 94 -17.95 3.07 3.07
C ASN A 94 -18.72 2.53 4.30
N ARG A 95 -19.88 1.88 4.08
CA ARG A 95 -20.67 1.30 5.17
C ARG A 95 -19.94 0.16 5.93
N LEU A 96 -19.01 -0.54 5.27
CA LEU A 96 -18.29 -1.70 5.84
C LEU A 96 -16.97 -1.31 6.51
N MET A 97 -16.32 -0.25 6.04
CA MET A 97 -15.01 0.18 6.50
C MET A 97 -14.99 1.68 6.77
N PRO A 98 -14.35 2.15 7.85
CA PRO A 98 -14.18 3.57 8.09
C PRO A 98 -13.37 4.23 6.98
N SER A 99 -13.48 5.55 6.86
CA SER A 99 -12.51 6.32 6.08
C SER A 99 -11.18 6.41 6.81
N THR A 100 -10.11 6.72 6.10
CA THR A 100 -8.76 6.91 6.68
C THR A 100 -8.77 7.98 7.78
N VAL A 101 -9.47 9.10 7.57
CA VAL A 101 -9.63 10.14 8.60
C VAL A 101 -10.34 9.58 9.83
N THR A 102 -11.42 8.83 9.63
CA THR A 102 -12.18 8.23 10.74
C THR A 102 -11.34 7.18 11.46
N PHE A 103 -10.60 6.34 10.73
CA PHE A 103 -9.71 5.32 11.30
C PHE A 103 -8.63 5.94 12.20
N VAL A 104 -7.90 6.94 11.70
CA VAL A 104 -6.84 7.61 12.47
C VAL A 104 -7.41 8.29 13.71
N ARG A 105 -8.60 8.90 13.61
CA ARG A 105 -9.30 9.47 14.78
C ARG A 105 -9.74 8.40 15.77
N ALA A 106 -10.26 7.27 15.31
CA ALA A 106 -10.63 6.16 16.18
C ALA A 106 -9.44 5.60 16.97
N LEU A 107 -8.23 5.69 16.41
CA LEU A 107 -7.02 5.30 17.10
C LEU A 107 -6.54 6.36 18.09
N PHE A 108 -6.51 7.65 17.73
CA PHE A 108 -5.74 8.68 18.43
C PHE A 108 -6.56 9.87 18.96
N ASP A 109 -7.89 9.91 18.78
CA ASP A 109 -8.70 10.96 19.38
C ASP A 109 -8.45 11.02 20.91
N GLY A 110 -8.12 12.20 21.43
CA GLY A 110 -7.72 12.37 22.83
C GLY A 110 -8.81 12.03 23.86
N THR A 111 -10.08 11.91 23.43
CA THR A 111 -11.23 11.60 24.27
C THR A 111 -11.72 10.16 24.07
N ARG A 112 -11.85 9.72 22.81
CA ARG A 112 -12.52 8.48 22.43
C ARG A 112 -11.60 7.49 21.72
N GLY A 113 -10.38 7.88 21.35
CA GLY A 113 -9.44 7.03 20.64
C GLY A 113 -8.95 5.85 21.49
N ALA A 114 -8.69 4.73 20.83
CA ALA A 114 -8.12 3.55 21.48
C ALA A 114 -6.76 3.87 22.13
N TYR A 115 -5.95 4.70 21.48
CA TYR A 115 -4.65 5.18 21.96
C TYR A 115 -4.68 6.66 22.28
N ARG A 116 -5.71 7.12 23.04
CA ARG A 116 -5.95 8.54 23.37
C ARG A 116 -4.76 9.24 24.02
N TYR A 117 -3.84 8.50 24.65
CA TYR A 117 -2.60 9.08 25.20
C TYR A 117 -1.63 9.61 24.12
N LEU A 118 -1.88 9.29 22.84
CA LEU A 118 -1.20 9.85 21.66
C LEU A 118 -2.06 10.94 20.98
N GLY A 119 -3.12 11.39 21.63
CA GLY A 119 -4.06 12.37 21.07
C GLY A 119 -3.44 13.70 20.70
N GLU A 120 -2.30 14.05 21.32
CA GLU A 120 -1.54 15.24 20.98
C GLU A 120 -1.11 15.32 19.51
N PHE A 121 -0.94 14.15 18.83
CA PHE A 121 -0.55 14.12 17.43
C PHE A 121 -1.69 14.49 16.46
N ILE A 122 -2.95 14.48 16.88
CA ILE A 122 -4.08 14.88 16.05
C ILE A 122 -4.85 16.10 16.58
N SER A 123 -4.71 16.42 17.86
CA SER A 123 -5.37 17.58 18.47
C SER A 123 -4.70 18.88 18.03
N PRO A 124 -5.43 19.85 17.50
CA PRO A 124 -4.86 21.16 17.15
C PRO A 124 -4.50 22.01 18.38
N LEU A 125 -5.04 21.66 19.56
CA LEU A 125 -4.85 22.41 20.80
C LEU A 125 -3.60 21.97 21.58
N ASP A 126 -3.13 20.76 21.34
CA ASP A 126 -2.00 20.21 22.08
C ASP A 126 -0.65 20.56 21.42
N LYS A 127 0.38 20.70 22.25
CA LYS A 127 1.73 21.06 21.82
C LYS A 127 2.57 19.82 21.52
N SER A 128 2.23 19.06 20.50
CA SER A 128 3.14 18.02 19.98
C SER A 128 4.18 18.61 19.03
N SER A 129 5.29 17.90 18.85
CA SER A 129 6.37 18.32 17.95
C SER A 129 5.92 18.36 16.48
N TYR A 130 4.94 17.52 16.11
CA TYR A 130 4.34 17.46 14.77
C TYR A 130 2.88 17.00 14.85
N LYS A 131 2.18 17.07 13.73
CA LYS A 131 0.78 16.59 13.61
C LYS A 131 0.67 15.51 12.55
N LEU A 132 -0.19 14.53 12.80
CA LEU A 132 -0.72 13.64 11.79
C LEU A 132 -1.78 14.36 10.97
N GLU A 133 -1.72 14.26 9.67
CA GLU A 133 -2.70 14.84 8.75
C GLU A 133 -3.40 13.74 7.95
N PRO A 134 -4.39 13.03 8.53
CA PRO A 134 -5.13 12.02 7.79
C PRO A 134 -6.02 12.66 6.73
N ARG A 135 -6.00 12.07 5.53
CA ARG A 135 -6.76 12.53 4.37
C ARG A 135 -7.37 11.36 3.60
N ASP A 136 -8.64 11.49 3.29
CA ASP A 136 -9.34 10.51 2.46
C ASP A 136 -9.07 10.79 0.98
N VAL A 137 -8.66 9.76 0.24
CA VAL A 137 -8.64 9.80 -1.22
C VAL A 137 -10.06 9.52 -1.72
N ARG A 138 -10.66 10.52 -2.34
CA ARG A 138 -12.05 10.45 -2.82
C ARG A 138 -12.08 10.60 -4.33
N GLU A 139 -12.71 9.65 -4.99
CA GLU A 139 -13.14 9.88 -6.36
C GLU A 139 -14.23 10.97 -6.37
N PRO A 140 -14.17 11.92 -7.33
CA PRO A 140 -15.26 12.85 -7.51
C PRO A 140 -16.56 12.09 -7.81
N MET A 141 -17.60 12.36 -7.03
CA MET A 141 -18.92 11.80 -7.28
C MET A 141 -19.36 12.14 -8.70
N PRO A 142 -19.82 11.17 -9.51
CA PRO A 142 -20.41 11.50 -10.81
C PRO A 142 -21.63 12.40 -10.60
N LYS A 143 -21.75 13.45 -11.39
CA LYS A 143 -22.96 14.29 -11.35
C LYS A 143 -24.17 13.43 -11.70
N ILE A 144 -25.28 13.64 -10.99
CA ILE A 144 -26.55 12.93 -11.26
C ILE A 144 -26.89 13.08 -12.75
N GLY A 145 -27.15 11.97 -13.42
CA GLY A 145 -27.48 11.95 -14.87
C GLY A 145 -26.28 11.88 -15.82
N THR A 146 -25.04 11.86 -15.32
CA THR A 146 -23.88 11.60 -16.19
C THR A 146 -23.57 10.10 -16.30
N PRO A 147 -23.22 9.59 -17.51
CA PRO A 147 -22.76 8.22 -17.66
C PRO A 147 -21.56 7.95 -16.75
N ARG A 148 -21.44 6.71 -16.24
CA ARG A 148 -20.19 6.28 -15.58
C ARG A 148 -19.03 6.51 -16.55
N ARG A 149 -17.93 7.06 -16.04
CA ARG A 149 -16.71 7.22 -16.83
C ARG A 149 -16.26 5.86 -17.35
N LYS A 150 -15.91 5.80 -18.63
CA LYS A 150 -15.30 4.61 -19.24
C LYS A 150 -13.81 4.50 -18.90
N GLU A 151 -13.16 5.61 -18.59
CA GLU A 151 -11.73 5.68 -18.31
C GLU A 151 -11.45 5.67 -16.81
N PRO A 152 -10.39 4.95 -16.37
CA PRO A 152 -9.99 4.93 -14.97
C PRO A 152 -9.56 6.32 -14.52
N MET A 153 -9.98 6.73 -13.31
CA MET A 153 -9.62 8.01 -12.74
C MET A 153 -8.38 7.87 -11.86
N ILE A 154 -7.24 8.29 -12.38
CA ILE A 154 -6.00 8.41 -11.62
C ILE A 154 -5.99 9.78 -10.93
N LEU A 155 -5.88 9.78 -9.60
CA LEU A 155 -5.95 10.98 -8.77
C LEU A 155 -4.57 11.36 -8.25
N PRO A 156 -4.14 12.63 -8.37
CA PRO A 156 -2.98 13.12 -7.63
C PRO A 156 -3.32 13.14 -6.14
N VAL A 157 -2.44 12.60 -5.30
CA VAL A 157 -2.66 12.43 -3.86
C VAL A 157 -1.68 13.25 -3.04
N PHE A 158 -0.39 13.11 -3.33
CA PHE A 158 0.67 13.77 -2.61
C PHE A 158 1.77 14.23 -3.57
N GLY A 159 2.43 15.36 -3.26
CA GLY A 159 3.57 15.84 -4.02
C GLY A 159 4.42 16.82 -3.22
N ASN A 160 5.74 16.63 -3.32
CA ASN A 160 6.75 17.57 -2.87
C ASN A 160 7.89 17.61 -3.88
N GLU A 161 9.03 18.23 -3.54
CA GLU A 161 10.19 18.33 -4.42
C GLU A 161 10.83 16.98 -4.79
N ARG A 162 10.55 15.91 -4.02
CA ARG A 162 11.18 14.58 -4.19
C ARG A 162 10.22 13.52 -4.73
N VAL A 163 8.95 13.59 -4.34
CA VAL A 163 7.99 12.50 -4.53
C VAL A 163 6.71 13.02 -5.12
N ARG A 164 6.15 12.28 -6.08
CA ARG A 164 4.77 12.43 -6.55
C ARG A 164 4.04 11.12 -6.34
N VAL A 165 2.82 11.19 -5.82
CA VAL A 165 1.97 10.03 -5.59
C VAL A 165 0.64 10.22 -6.28
N GLN A 166 0.24 9.21 -7.03
CA GLN A 166 -1.08 9.09 -7.64
C GLN A 166 -1.77 7.85 -7.09
N ALA A 167 -3.09 7.88 -7.03
CA ALA A 167 -3.92 6.76 -6.61
C ALA A 167 -4.98 6.43 -7.64
N LEU A 168 -5.39 5.17 -7.62
CA LEU A 168 -6.51 4.62 -8.38
C LEU A 168 -7.36 3.76 -7.45
N ALA A 169 -8.67 3.95 -7.46
CA ALA A 169 -9.58 3.02 -6.79
C ALA A 169 -9.59 1.67 -7.53
N VAL A 170 -9.41 0.58 -6.75
CA VAL A 170 -9.38 -0.79 -7.27
C VAL A 170 -10.46 -1.64 -6.62
N THR A 171 -10.79 -2.77 -7.24
CA THR A 171 -11.82 -3.67 -6.74
C THR A 171 -11.25 -4.69 -5.78
N HIS A 172 -11.66 -4.61 -4.52
CA HIS A 172 -11.37 -5.59 -3.46
C HIS A 172 -12.69 -6.04 -2.81
N GLY A 173 -13.48 -6.78 -3.57
CA GLY A 173 -14.85 -7.10 -3.20
C GLY A 173 -15.68 -5.83 -3.02
N GLN A 174 -16.28 -5.66 -1.83
CA GLN A 174 -17.06 -4.47 -1.46
C GLN A 174 -16.27 -3.45 -0.62
N LEU A 175 -14.98 -3.70 -0.38
CA LEU A 175 -14.16 -2.85 0.48
C LEU A 175 -13.50 -1.74 -0.33
N PRO A 176 -13.42 -0.52 0.23
CA PRO A 176 -12.70 0.57 -0.43
C PRO A 176 -11.21 0.27 -0.42
N ALA A 177 -10.62 0.22 -1.62
CA ALA A 177 -9.20 -0.07 -1.80
C ALA A 177 -8.59 0.80 -2.90
N LEU A 178 -7.29 1.05 -2.77
CA LEU A 178 -6.50 1.90 -3.66
C LEU A 178 -5.24 1.15 -4.12
N ALA A 179 -4.87 1.39 -5.37
CA ALA A 179 -3.52 1.18 -5.86
C ALA A 179 -2.79 2.52 -5.88
N PHE A 180 -1.46 2.51 -5.69
CA PHE A 180 -0.64 3.72 -5.69
C PHE A 180 0.47 3.65 -6.73
N ARG A 181 0.72 4.79 -7.36
CA ARG A 181 1.90 5.06 -8.19
C ARG A 181 2.76 6.09 -7.50
N VAL A 182 4.01 5.75 -7.22
CA VAL A 182 5.03 6.61 -6.60
C VAL A 182 6.11 6.91 -7.62
N GLU A 183 6.31 8.19 -7.91
CA GLU A 183 7.33 8.69 -8.83
C GLU A 183 8.37 9.48 -8.06
N THR A 184 9.65 9.13 -8.22
CA THR A 184 10.77 9.78 -7.55
C THR A 184 12.10 9.49 -8.26
N GLY A 185 12.96 10.50 -8.40
CA GLY A 185 14.29 10.33 -8.99
C GLY A 185 14.28 9.73 -10.40
N GLY A 186 13.27 10.02 -11.21
CA GLY A 186 13.09 9.45 -12.55
C GLY A 186 12.69 7.99 -12.57
N LYS A 187 12.31 7.43 -11.41
CA LYS A 187 11.85 6.06 -11.22
C LYS A 187 10.38 6.00 -10.82
N THR A 188 9.74 4.91 -11.17
CA THR A 188 8.33 4.67 -10.88
C THR A 188 8.15 3.33 -10.20
N ILE A 189 7.49 3.34 -9.05
CA ILE A 189 7.10 2.15 -8.30
C ILE A 189 5.57 2.15 -8.16
N VAL A 190 4.93 1.04 -8.53
CA VAL A 190 3.48 0.89 -8.42
C VAL A 190 3.16 -0.23 -7.46
N PHE A 191 2.20 0.02 -6.57
CA PHE A 191 1.68 -0.92 -5.59
C PHE A 191 0.23 -1.23 -5.93
N SER A 192 -0.08 -2.51 -6.20
CA SER A 192 -1.44 -2.91 -6.53
C SER A 192 -2.41 -2.77 -5.36
N GLY A 193 -1.90 -2.90 -4.12
CA GLY A 193 -2.75 -3.24 -2.99
C GLY A 193 -3.50 -4.55 -3.24
N ASP A 194 -4.48 -4.83 -2.41
CA ASP A 194 -5.38 -5.96 -2.63
C ASP A 194 -6.43 -5.59 -3.67
N THR A 195 -6.51 -6.38 -4.72
CA THR A 195 -7.45 -6.19 -5.82
C THR A 195 -7.64 -7.49 -6.60
N ASN A 196 -8.81 -7.64 -7.20
CA ASN A 196 -9.08 -8.74 -8.12
C ASN A 196 -8.53 -8.51 -9.54
N GLY A 197 -8.01 -7.30 -9.80
CA GLY A 197 -7.40 -6.91 -11.08
C GLY A 197 -8.39 -6.63 -12.20
N ASP A 198 -9.68 -6.48 -11.90
CA ASP A 198 -10.69 -6.23 -12.92
C ASP A 198 -10.57 -4.80 -13.50
N GLY A 199 -10.74 -4.71 -14.83
CA GLY A 199 -10.74 -3.47 -15.58
C GLY A 199 -9.34 -2.98 -16.01
N ASP A 200 -9.32 -1.89 -16.78
CA ASP A 200 -8.11 -1.33 -17.41
C ASP A 200 -7.36 -0.31 -16.53
N GLY A 201 -7.83 -0.10 -15.31
CA GLY A 201 -7.29 0.94 -14.43
C GLY A 201 -5.87 0.62 -13.95
N LEU A 202 -5.66 -0.59 -13.48
CA LEU A 202 -4.35 -0.98 -12.94
C LEU A 202 -3.26 -1.05 -14.02
N PRO A 203 -3.49 -1.60 -15.23
CA PRO A 203 -2.54 -1.47 -16.33
C PRO A 203 -2.20 -0.02 -16.68
N THR A 204 -3.20 0.88 -16.65
CA THR A 204 -2.99 2.31 -16.92
C THR A 204 -2.14 2.96 -15.82
N LEU A 205 -2.44 2.71 -14.55
CA LEU A 205 -1.66 3.24 -13.42
C LEU A 205 -0.21 2.73 -13.46
N ALA A 206 -0.02 1.45 -13.81
CA ALA A 206 1.28 0.79 -13.83
C ALA A 206 2.08 1.04 -15.12
N ALA A 207 1.55 1.80 -16.08
CA ALA A 207 2.20 2.01 -17.37
C ALA A 207 3.67 2.46 -17.22
N GLY A 208 4.59 1.67 -17.80
CA GLY A 208 6.03 1.93 -17.80
C GLY A 208 6.71 1.89 -16.43
N ALA A 209 6.07 1.29 -15.42
CA ALA A 209 6.65 1.20 -14.08
C ALA A 209 8.00 0.47 -14.07
N ASP A 210 8.97 1.02 -13.33
CA ASP A 210 10.25 0.36 -13.08
C ASP A 210 10.05 -0.86 -12.17
N LEU A 211 9.23 -0.72 -11.11
CA LEU A 211 8.80 -1.82 -10.24
C LEU A 211 7.27 -1.86 -10.14
N PHE A 212 6.69 -3.03 -10.29
CA PHE A 212 5.29 -3.29 -9.95
C PHE A 212 5.21 -4.29 -8.82
N VAL A 213 4.79 -3.84 -7.64
CA VAL A 213 4.52 -4.67 -6.48
C VAL A 213 3.11 -5.19 -6.59
N ALA A 214 2.96 -6.45 -6.94
CA ALA A 214 1.67 -7.11 -7.10
C ALA A 214 1.41 -8.08 -5.93
N HIS A 215 0.22 -8.00 -5.35
CA HIS A 215 -0.18 -8.90 -4.27
C HIS A 215 -0.57 -10.28 -4.83
N ASN A 216 0.21 -11.29 -4.47
CA ASN A 216 0.03 -12.69 -4.88
C ASN A 216 -0.60 -13.50 -3.76
N ALA A 217 -1.85 -13.19 -3.43
CA ALA A 217 -2.57 -13.79 -2.31
C ALA A 217 -3.28 -15.10 -2.64
N VAL A 218 -3.47 -15.42 -3.93
CA VAL A 218 -4.22 -16.60 -4.38
C VAL A 218 -3.48 -17.37 -5.47
N PRO A 219 -3.66 -18.71 -5.55
CA PRO A 219 -3.13 -19.51 -6.64
C PRO A 219 -3.94 -19.31 -7.93
N GLU A 220 -3.44 -19.83 -9.05
CA GLU A 220 -4.07 -19.69 -10.38
C GLU A 220 -5.52 -20.22 -10.44
N GLY A 221 -5.81 -21.29 -9.75
CA GLY A 221 -7.15 -21.91 -9.74
C GLY A 221 -8.13 -21.33 -8.72
N ALA A 222 -7.82 -20.20 -8.10
CA ALA A 222 -8.70 -19.61 -7.09
C ALA A 222 -10.07 -19.23 -7.64
N GLY A 223 -11.11 -19.54 -6.87
CA GLY A 223 -12.51 -19.26 -7.21
C GLY A 223 -13.27 -18.60 -6.05
N GLY A 224 -14.57 -18.36 -6.25
CA GLY A 224 -15.45 -17.83 -5.21
C GLY A 224 -14.99 -16.48 -4.64
N VAL A 225 -15.07 -16.34 -3.32
CA VAL A 225 -14.71 -15.10 -2.62
C VAL A 225 -13.25 -14.72 -2.81
N GLU A 226 -12.35 -15.69 -2.83
CA GLU A 226 -10.92 -15.45 -3.01
C GLU A 226 -10.61 -14.74 -4.32
N ARG A 227 -11.23 -15.17 -5.43
CA ARG A 227 -11.09 -14.55 -6.75
C ARG A 227 -11.72 -13.16 -6.83
N THR A 228 -12.78 -12.90 -6.07
CA THR A 228 -13.40 -11.56 -6.02
C THR A 228 -12.54 -10.54 -5.27
N LEU A 229 -11.62 -11.00 -4.44
CA LEU A 229 -10.75 -10.16 -3.61
C LEU A 229 -9.34 -10.00 -4.20
N HIS A 230 -8.82 -11.01 -4.90
CA HIS A 230 -7.42 -11.06 -5.28
C HIS A 230 -7.19 -11.52 -6.73
N MET A 231 -6.08 -11.06 -7.30
CA MET A 231 -5.62 -11.44 -8.65
C MET A 231 -4.99 -12.83 -8.64
N PRO A 232 -5.40 -13.77 -9.51
CA PRO A 232 -4.60 -14.94 -9.79
C PRO A 232 -3.34 -14.57 -10.60
N PRO A 233 -2.30 -15.42 -10.59
CA PRO A 233 -1.03 -15.16 -11.25
C PRO A 233 -1.13 -14.79 -12.74
N SER A 234 -2.03 -15.41 -13.51
CA SER A 234 -2.23 -15.06 -14.92
C SER A 234 -2.72 -13.63 -15.13
N VAL A 235 -3.58 -13.12 -14.22
CA VAL A 235 -4.05 -11.72 -14.25
C VAL A 235 -2.91 -10.78 -13.93
N ILE A 236 -2.07 -11.10 -12.93
CA ILE A 236 -0.87 -10.32 -12.60
C ILE A 236 0.05 -10.24 -13.82
N GLY A 237 0.33 -11.36 -14.49
CA GLY A 237 1.15 -11.41 -15.70
C GLY A 237 0.57 -10.59 -16.85
N HIS A 238 -0.73 -10.66 -17.05
CA HIS A 238 -1.42 -9.88 -18.09
C HIS A 238 -1.31 -8.36 -17.82
N ILE A 239 -1.54 -7.91 -16.59
CA ILE A 239 -1.39 -6.51 -16.18
C ILE A 239 0.06 -6.05 -16.38
N ALA A 240 1.04 -6.81 -15.90
CA ALA A 240 2.46 -6.48 -16.03
C ALA A 240 2.89 -6.31 -17.50
N GLN A 241 2.40 -7.19 -18.39
CA GLN A 241 2.67 -7.12 -19.83
C GLN A 241 1.98 -5.92 -20.48
N ALA A 242 0.69 -5.72 -20.21
CA ALA A 242 -0.08 -4.62 -20.77
C ALA A 242 0.51 -3.27 -20.35
N ALA A 243 0.96 -3.14 -19.12
CA ALA A 243 1.60 -1.96 -18.57
C ALA A 243 3.09 -1.81 -18.98
N LYS A 244 3.69 -2.79 -19.64
CA LYS A 244 5.13 -2.81 -19.97
C LYS A 244 6.02 -2.58 -18.73
N VAL A 245 5.70 -3.26 -17.65
CA VAL A 245 6.45 -3.18 -16.39
C VAL A 245 7.86 -3.71 -16.60
N LYS A 246 8.88 -3.04 -16.03
CA LYS A 246 10.27 -3.49 -16.16
C LYS A 246 10.62 -4.64 -15.23
N GLN A 247 10.09 -4.63 -14.00
CA GLN A 247 10.27 -5.70 -13.02
C GLN A 247 9.02 -5.89 -12.17
N LEU A 248 8.61 -7.13 -12.00
CA LEU A 248 7.50 -7.56 -11.15
C LEU A 248 8.01 -8.05 -9.80
N VAL A 249 7.43 -7.56 -8.70
CA VAL A 249 7.69 -8.00 -7.33
C VAL A 249 6.40 -8.60 -6.77
N LEU A 250 6.43 -9.89 -6.41
CA LEU A 250 5.29 -10.63 -5.88
C LEU A 250 5.36 -10.62 -4.35
N SER A 251 4.36 -10.03 -3.71
CA SER A 251 4.26 -9.87 -2.26
C SER A 251 2.88 -10.30 -1.74
N HIS A 252 2.56 -10.05 -0.47
CA HIS A 252 1.31 -10.45 0.18
C HIS A 252 1.08 -11.97 0.09
N ARG A 253 2.10 -12.73 0.43
CA ARG A 253 2.11 -14.19 0.26
C ARG A 253 1.36 -14.87 1.39
N MET A 254 0.45 -15.77 1.03
CA MET A 254 -0.38 -16.54 1.96
C MET A 254 -0.01 -18.02 1.92
N LEU A 255 -0.41 -18.80 2.92
CA LEU A 255 -0.13 -20.24 2.98
C LEU A 255 -0.47 -20.97 1.68
N ARG A 256 -1.58 -20.57 1.04
CA ARG A 256 -2.04 -21.17 -0.22
C ARG A 256 -1.18 -20.83 -1.46
N THR A 257 -0.27 -19.86 -1.35
CA THR A 257 0.67 -19.47 -2.43
C THR A 257 2.12 -19.80 -2.10
N LEU A 258 2.46 -20.05 -0.83
CA LEU A 258 3.78 -20.50 -0.43
C LEU A 258 4.04 -21.94 -0.91
N GLY A 259 5.24 -22.20 -1.46
CA GLY A 259 5.61 -23.48 -2.04
C GLY A 259 5.02 -23.72 -3.45
N LYS A 260 4.35 -22.71 -4.06
CA LYS A 260 3.81 -22.75 -5.42
C LYS A 260 4.47 -21.73 -6.35
N GLU A 261 5.73 -21.41 -6.08
CA GLU A 261 6.47 -20.39 -6.82
C GLU A 261 6.62 -20.71 -8.29
N GLU A 262 6.91 -21.96 -8.64
CA GLU A 262 7.05 -22.40 -10.02
C GLU A 262 5.71 -22.36 -10.78
N GLU A 263 4.62 -22.81 -10.15
CA GLU A 263 3.27 -22.73 -10.72
C GLU A 263 2.87 -21.27 -10.97
N THR A 264 3.12 -20.39 -9.98
CA THR A 264 2.85 -18.96 -10.05
C THR A 264 3.62 -18.31 -11.21
N LEU A 265 4.94 -18.55 -11.30
CA LEU A 265 5.77 -18.03 -12.39
C LEU A 265 5.37 -18.60 -13.73
N GLY A 266 5.02 -19.89 -13.79
CA GLY A 266 4.54 -20.54 -15.02
C GLY A 266 3.27 -19.88 -15.56
N ALA A 267 2.33 -19.51 -14.68
CA ALA A 267 1.12 -18.79 -15.07
C ALA A 267 1.40 -17.34 -15.53
N ILE A 268 2.26 -16.62 -14.81
CA ILE A 268 2.69 -15.25 -15.17
C ILE A 268 3.38 -15.21 -16.52
N ARG A 269 4.31 -16.15 -16.77
CA ARG A 269 5.11 -16.23 -18.01
C ARG A 269 4.32 -16.51 -19.29
N LYS A 270 3.07 -16.93 -19.18
CA LYS A 270 2.18 -17.02 -20.34
C LYS A 270 1.91 -15.65 -20.99
N SER A 271 2.06 -14.57 -20.27
CA SER A 271 1.83 -13.20 -20.74
C SER A 271 3.04 -12.30 -20.59
N TYR A 272 3.77 -12.38 -19.46
CA TYR A 272 4.85 -11.48 -19.10
C TYR A 272 6.19 -12.23 -18.98
N ASN A 273 7.18 -11.82 -19.80
CA ASN A 273 8.51 -12.42 -19.84
C ASN A 273 9.60 -11.57 -19.16
N GLY A 274 9.23 -10.46 -18.54
CA GLY A 274 10.17 -9.64 -17.77
C GLY A 274 10.62 -10.27 -16.46
N PRO A 275 11.59 -9.68 -15.77
CA PRO A 275 12.04 -10.14 -14.47
C PRO A 275 10.90 -10.17 -13.45
N ALA A 276 10.75 -11.27 -12.72
CA ALA A 276 9.79 -11.43 -11.63
C ALA A 276 10.47 -12.06 -10.42
N ALA A 277 10.24 -11.52 -9.23
CA ALA A 277 10.81 -12.00 -7.99
C ALA A 277 9.76 -12.04 -6.89
N PHE A 278 9.87 -13.04 -6.00
CA PHE A 278 9.08 -13.09 -4.78
C PHE A 278 9.77 -12.28 -3.69
N ALA A 279 8.99 -11.49 -2.97
CA ALA A 279 9.47 -10.74 -1.84
C ALA A 279 9.48 -11.60 -0.57
N ASP A 280 10.50 -11.40 0.22
CA ASP A 280 10.57 -11.78 1.63
C ASP A 280 10.65 -10.52 2.50
N ASP A 281 10.40 -10.67 3.81
CA ASP A 281 10.58 -9.57 4.75
C ASP A 281 12.01 -9.03 4.63
N LEU A 282 12.14 -7.71 4.64
CA LEU A 282 13.38 -6.94 4.50
C LEU A 282 14.06 -7.03 3.12
N SER A 283 13.47 -7.75 2.15
CA SER A 283 13.97 -7.76 0.76
C SER A 283 14.04 -6.36 0.17
N CYS A 284 15.12 -6.05 -0.56
CA CYS A 284 15.34 -4.78 -1.24
C CYS A 284 15.37 -4.96 -2.75
N PHE A 285 14.69 -4.06 -3.47
CA PHE A 285 14.67 -4.01 -4.93
C PHE A 285 15.08 -2.62 -5.43
N ARG A 286 15.86 -2.57 -6.50
CA ARG A 286 16.29 -1.32 -7.12
C ARG A 286 15.57 -1.16 -8.46
N PRO A 287 14.78 -0.07 -8.62
CA PRO A 287 14.06 0.22 -9.86
C PRO A 287 15.00 0.68 -11.00
#